data_421627d7258fd87c8646d9cc762b994b
#
_entry.id   421627d7258fd87c8646d9cc762b994b
#
_cell.length_a   1.000
_cell.length_b   1.000
_cell.length_c   1.000
_cell.angle_alpha   90.00
_cell.angle_beta   90.00
_cell.angle_gamma   90.00
#
_symmetry.space_group_name_H-M   'P 1'
#
loop_
_entity.id
_entity.type
_entity.pdbx_description
1 polymer ?
#
loop_
_entity_poly.entity_id
_entity_poly.type
_entity_poly.pdbx_seq_one_letter_code
_entity_poly.pdbx_strand_id
1 'polypeptide(L)'
;MASYAFLLGVSAFAQTSQENPAAKENPAREDLSKMAPAPGSQGDTLTREDARMALLVYKLLDTNGKIKGANLERGARLFYQNCRPCHGEDGRRVNFEPMGKPAYIGQRAREEMPTFWHQMNFGDEERGMEPYIDEIPLEDMIDIAGYAQTLP
;
A
#
# COMPACT_ATOMS: atom_id res chain seq x y z
N MET A 1 -8.52 -21.96 -60.18
CA MET A 1 -7.61 -21.31 -59.23
C MET A 1 -8.46 -20.38 -58.38
N ALA A 2 -8.80 -20.78 -57.17
CA ALA A 2 -9.65 -20.00 -56.27
C ALA A 2 -8.78 -19.52 -55.09
N SER A 3 -8.55 -18.21 -55.01
CA SER A 3 -7.81 -17.59 -53.91
C SER A 3 -8.75 -17.35 -52.73
N TYR A 4 -8.50 -17.99 -51.60
CA TYR A 4 -9.15 -17.71 -50.33
C TYR A 4 -8.37 -16.62 -49.59
N ALA A 5 -8.97 -15.45 -49.44
CA ALA A 5 -8.47 -14.41 -48.57
C ALA A 5 -8.95 -14.68 -47.14
N PHE A 6 -8.01 -14.94 -46.24
CA PHE A 6 -8.26 -15.11 -44.80
C PHE A 6 -8.25 -13.73 -44.14
N LEU A 7 -9.42 -13.21 -43.77
CA LEU A 7 -9.57 -12.01 -42.97
C LEU A 7 -9.37 -12.36 -41.48
N LEU A 8 -8.23 -12.01 -40.92
CA LEU A 8 -7.97 -12.06 -39.49
C LEU A 8 -8.65 -10.86 -38.86
N GLY A 9 -9.79 -11.09 -38.23
CA GLY A 9 -10.46 -10.11 -37.37
C GLY A 9 -9.71 -9.97 -36.05
N VAL A 10 -9.03 -8.85 -35.86
CA VAL A 10 -8.44 -8.48 -34.55
C VAL A 10 -9.57 -7.91 -33.69
N SER A 11 -10.11 -8.73 -32.79
CA SER A 11 -11.03 -8.26 -31.76
C SER A 11 -10.23 -7.48 -30.72
N ALA A 12 -10.35 -6.15 -30.76
CA ALA A 12 -9.88 -5.29 -29.69
C ALA A 12 -10.76 -5.53 -28.44
N PHE A 13 -10.21 -6.22 -27.45
CA PHE A 13 -10.79 -6.25 -26.11
C PHE A 13 -10.64 -4.86 -25.50
N ALA A 14 -11.70 -4.09 -25.53
CA ALA A 14 -11.83 -2.88 -24.72
C ALA A 14 -11.90 -3.32 -23.25
N GLN A 15 -10.80 -3.15 -22.51
CA GLN A 15 -10.82 -3.24 -21.06
C GLN A 15 -11.61 -2.01 -20.56
N THR A 16 -12.88 -2.21 -20.27
CA THR A 16 -13.65 -1.29 -19.47
C THR A 16 -13.12 -1.40 -18.05
N SER A 17 -12.45 -0.35 -17.59
CA SER A 17 -12.13 -0.15 -16.17
C SER A 17 -13.47 -0.13 -15.42
N GLN A 18 -13.82 -1.25 -14.79
CA GLN A 18 -14.95 -1.29 -13.87
C GLN A 18 -14.54 -0.47 -12.64
N GLU A 19 -15.02 0.77 -12.58
CA GLU A 19 -15.01 1.55 -11.36
C GLU A 19 -15.76 0.76 -10.29
N ASN A 20 -15.02 0.38 -9.24
CA ASN A 20 -15.59 -0.33 -8.10
C ASN A 20 -16.51 0.62 -7.33
N PRO A 21 -17.84 0.41 -7.32
CA PRO A 21 -18.77 1.30 -6.62
C PRO A 21 -18.58 1.33 -5.10
N ALA A 22 -17.79 0.41 -4.53
CA ALA A 22 -17.43 0.41 -3.10
C ALA A 22 -16.27 1.38 -2.77
N ALA A 23 -15.64 2.00 -3.78
CA ALA A 23 -14.65 3.06 -3.58
C ALA A 23 -15.30 4.41 -3.16
N LYS A 24 -16.62 4.44 -2.97
CA LYS A 24 -17.33 5.64 -2.55
C LYS A 24 -16.98 5.99 -1.11
N GLU A 25 -16.25 7.11 -1.00
CA GLU A 25 -16.20 8.00 0.15
C GLU A 25 -15.83 7.36 1.49
N ASN A 26 -14.56 6.95 1.60
CA ASN A 26 -13.94 6.88 2.92
C ASN A 26 -13.65 8.34 3.37
N PRO A 27 -14.30 8.86 4.43
CA PRO A 27 -14.03 10.22 4.93
C PRO A 27 -12.56 10.44 5.34
N ALA A 28 -11.78 9.37 5.53
CA ALA A 28 -10.34 9.46 5.73
C ALA A 28 -9.57 9.85 4.45
N ARG A 29 -10.21 9.78 3.28
CA ARG A 29 -9.66 10.22 1.99
C ARG A 29 -9.96 11.69 1.68
N GLU A 30 -10.82 12.33 2.50
CA GLU A 30 -11.14 13.74 2.31
C GLU A 30 -9.92 14.61 2.63
N ASP A 31 -9.51 15.31 1.61
CA ASP A 31 -8.72 16.53 1.65
C ASP A 31 -7.35 16.50 2.36
N LEU A 32 -6.50 15.56 1.94
CA LEU A 32 -5.09 15.53 2.33
C LEU A 32 -4.34 16.82 1.97
N SER A 33 -4.82 17.57 0.98
CA SER A 33 -4.24 18.84 0.56
C SER A 33 -4.30 19.92 1.65
N LYS A 34 -5.22 19.77 2.61
CA LYS A 34 -5.40 20.71 3.74
C LYS A 34 -4.63 20.33 5.00
N MET A 35 -3.93 19.19 5.00
CA MET A 35 -3.12 18.83 6.17
C MET A 35 -1.93 19.76 6.31
N ALA A 36 -1.81 20.41 7.45
CA ALA A 36 -0.61 21.15 7.79
C ALA A 36 0.60 20.19 7.90
N PRO A 37 1.77 20.58 7.40
CA PRO A 37 2.99 19.79 7.62
C PRO A 37 3.26 19.64 9.12
N ALA A 38 3.82 18.50 9.52
CA ALA A 38 4.18 18.31 10.92
C ALA A 38 5.23 19.32 11.37
N PRO A 39 5.08 19.90 12.57
CA PRO A 39 6.18 20.56 13.21
C PRO A 39 7.25 19.51 13.53
N GLY A 40 8.48 19.69 13.07
CA GLY A 40 9.62 18.85 13.45
C GLY A 40 10.19 17.93 12.38
N SER A 41 9.68 17.91 11.16
CA SER A 41 10.35 17.28 10.00
C SER A 41 11.57 18.08 9.53
N GLN A 42 12.19 18.84 10.44
CA GLN A 42 13.39 19.61 10.16
C GLN A 42 14.60 18.69 10.26
N GLY A 43 15.26 18.51 9.14
CA GLY A 43 16.51 17.79 9.06
C GLY A 43 16.50 16.62 8.10
N ASP A 44 15.35 16.14 7.73
CA ASP A 44 15.21 15.09 6.76
C ASP A 44 15.05 15.66 5.35
N THR A 45 15.47 14.91 4.37
CA THR A 45 15.28 15.20 2.94
C THR A 45 13.80 15.15 2.52
N LEU A 46 12.89 14.93 3.47
CA LEU A 46 11.46 14.83 3.26
C LEU A 46 10.86 16.16 2.81
N THR A 47 10.11 16.13 1.73
CA THR A 47 9.29 17.25 1.27
C THR A 47 8.10 17.48 2.21
N ARG A 48 7.36 18.59 1.99
CA ARG A 48 6.11 18.84 2.73
C ARG A 48 5.06 17.75 2.45
N GLU A 49 5.04 17.24 1.24
CA GLU A 49 4.15 16.17 0.80
C GLU A 49 4.49 14.87 1.51
N ASP A 50 5.78 14.55 1.62
CA ASP A 50 6.25 13.37 2.35
C ASP A 50 5.87 13.45 3.83
N ALA A 51 6.04 14.62 4.45
CA ALA A 51 5.64 14.83 5.85
C ALA A 51 4.12 14.65 6.04
N ARG A 52 3.31 15.13 5.09
CA ARG A 52 1.85 14.88 5.10
C ARG A 52 1.54 13.40 4.98
N MET A 53 2.23 12.70 4.08
CA MET A 53 2.05 11.27 3.88
C MET A 53 2.43 10.48 5.14
N ALA A 54 3.54 10.80 5.78
CA ALA A 54 3.97 10.17 7.02
C ALA A 54 2.94 10.32 8.15
N LEU A 55 2.28 11.47 8.24
CA LEU A 55 1.27 11.75 9.28
C LEU A 55 -0.13 11.23 8.96
N LEU A 56 -0.40 10.95 7.70
CA LEU A 56 -1.72 10.54 7.27
C LEU A 56 -2.23 9.32 8.02
N VAL A 57 -1.34 8.38 8.32
CA VAL A 57 -1.69 7.12 8.99
C VAL A 57 -2.49 7.34 10.28
N TYR A 58 -2.19 8.38 11.06
CA TYR A 58 -2.92 8.69 12.30
C TYR A 58 -4.39 9.05 12.06
N LYS A 59 -4.73 9.52 10.86
CA LYS A 59 -6.12 9.77 10.46
C LYS A 59 -6.79 8.54 9.87
N LEU A 60 -6.01 7.64 9.30
CA LEU A 60 -6.49 6.40 8.72
C LEU A 60 -6.83 5.34 9.79
N LEU A 61 -6.24 5.43 10.98
CA LEU A 61 -6.49 4.47 12.05
C LEU A 61 -7.84 4.72 12.75
N ASP A 62 -8.50 3.65 13.09
CA ASP A 62 -9.62 3.65 14.04
C ASP A 62 -9.11 3.58 15.48
N THR A 63 -10.02 3.54 16.46
CA THR A 63 -9.71 3.45 17.90
C THR A 63 -9.01 2.14 18.31
N ASN A 64 -9.03 1.13 17.46
CA ASN A 64 -8.40 -0.17 17.67
C ASN A 64 -7.08 -0.30 16.87
N GLY A 65 -6.60 0.77 16.26
CA GLY A 65 -5.39 0.76 15.45
C GLY A 65 -5.55 0.09 14.07
N LYS A 66 -6.79 -0.10 13.60
CA LYS A 66 -7.05 -0.69 12.29
C LYS A 66 -7.22 0.40 11.23
N ILE A 67 -6.73 0.12 10.03
CA ILE A 67 -6.93 0.99 8.87
C ILE A 67 -8.41 1.00 8.48
N LYS A 68 -9.00 2.19 8.45
CA LYS A 68 -10.40 2.42 8.08
C LYS A 68 -10.59 2.32 6.56
N GLY A 69 -11.66 1.66 6.14
CA GLY A 69 -12.13 1.67 4.76
C GLY A 69 -11.21 0.99 3.75
N ALA A 70 -10.25 0.17 4.19
CA ALA A 70 -9.42 -0.62 3.30
C ALA A 70 -10.26 -1.71 2.61
N ASN A 71 -10.03 -1.87 1.30
CA ASN A 71 -10.53 -3.02 0.56
C ASN A 71 -9.53 -4.17 0.69
N LEU A 72 -9.83 -5.11 1.58
CA LEU A 72 -8.90 -6.21 1.91
C LEU A 72 -8.66 -7.15 0.73
N GLU A 73 -9.65 -7.35 -0.14
CA GLU A 73 -9.48 -8.20 -1.33
C GLU A 73 -8.54 -7.54 -2.35
N ARG A 74 -8.71 -6.24 -2.59
CA ARG A 74 -7.78 -5.49 -3.45
C ARG A 74 -6.40 -5.44 -2.81
N GLY A 75 -6.32 -5.18 -1.50
CA GLY A 75 -5.08 -5.18 -0.74
C GLY A 75 -4.32 -6.51 -0.83
N ALA A 76 -5.02 -7.64 -0.77
CA ALA A 76 -4.43 -8.96 -0.96
C ALA A 76 -3.77 -9.12 -2.33
N ARG A 77 -4.46 -8.70 -3.41
CA ARG A 77 -3.90 -8.76 -4.77
C ARG A 77 -2.67 -7.88 -4.92
N LEU A 78 -2.74 -6.66 -4.39
CA LEU A 78 -1.64 -5.69 -4.45
C LEU A 78 -0.44 -6.14 -3.62
N PHE A 79 -0.66 -6.69 -2.43
CA PHE A 79 0.39 -7.29 -1.61
C PHE A 79 1.07 -8.44 -2.34
N TYR A 80 0.29 -9.30 -2.99
CA TYR A 80 0.82 -10.41 -3.77
C TYR A 80 1.72 -9.93 -4.92
N GLN A 81 1.35 -8.85 -5.59
CA GLN A 81 2.10 -8.28 -6.71
C GLN A 81 3.37 -7.56 -6.27
N ASN A 82 3.28 -6.70 -5.24
CA ASN A 82 4.34 -5.76 -4.89
C ASN A 82 5.18 -6.19 -3.67
N CYS A 83 4.60 -6.89 -2.71
CA CYS A 83 5.24 -7.15 -1.42
C CYS A 83 5.71 -8.61 -1.26
N ARG A 84 4.94 -9.57 -1.81
CA ARG A 84 5.23 -11.00 -1.73
C ARG A 84 6.63 -11.39 -2.20
N PRO A 85 7.20 -10.81 -3.29
CA PRO A 85 8.52 -11.21 -3.76
C PRO A 85 9.60 -11.16 -2.67
N CYS A 86 9.52 -10.17 -1.80
CA CYS A 86 10.43 -10.01 -0.66
C CYS A 86 9.86 -10.62 0.64
N HIS A 87 8.59 -10.38 0.95
CA HIS A 87 8.00 -10.72 2.25
C HIS A 87 7.37 -12.12 2.34
N GLY A 88 7.21 -12.82 1.22
CA GLY A 88 6.53 -14.12 1.17
C GLY A 88 5.00 -14.01 1.09
N GLU A 89 4.33 -15.11 0.80
CA GLU A 89 2.88 -15.13 0.61
C GLU A 89 2.09 -14.78 1.88
N ASP A 90 2.62 -15.23 3.02
CA ASP A 90 2.03 -15.01 4.36
C ASP A 90 2.74 -13.88 5.13
N GLY A 91 3.67 -13.16 4.50
CA GLY A 91 4.42 -12.07 5.10
C GLY A 91 5.50 -12.50 6.09
N ARG A 92 5.89 -13.78 6.13
CA ARG A 92 6.84 -14.33 7.12
C ARG A 92 8.24 -14.60 6.61
N ARG A 93 8.55 -14.23 5.37
CA ARG A 93 9.91 -14.45 4.84
C ARG A 93 10.97 -13.60 5.51
N VAL A 94 10.62 -12.37 5.93
CA VAL A 94 11.52 -11.45 6.62
C VAL A 94 11.13 -11.39 8.10
N ASN A 95 12.08 -11.73 8.97
CA ASN A 95 11.94 -11.55 10.42
C ASN A 95 12.60 -10.21 10.80
N PHE A 96 11.83 -9.28 11.32
CA PHE A 96 12.31 -7.96 11.73
C PHE A 96 13.01 -7.95 13.09
N GLU A 97 12.87 -9.03 13.87
CA GLU A 97 13.48 -9.17 15.21
C GLU A 97 14.33 -10.46 15.30
N PRO A 98 15.47 -10.52 14.59
CA PRO A 98 16.25 -11.74 14.53
C PRO A 98 16.87 -12.15 15.87
N MET A 99 17.06 -11.20 16.80
CA MET A 99 17.66 -11.41 18.11
C MET A 99 16.63 -11.58 19.25
N GLY A 100 15.34 -11.46 18.94
CA GLY A 100 14.26 -11.50 19.91
C GLY A 100 13.13 -12.46 19.54
N LYS A 101 11.92 -12.15 20.01
CA LYS A 101 10.71 -12.83 19.55
C LYS A 101 10.49 -12.48 18.10
N PRO A 102 10.36 -13.47 17.21
CA PRO A 102 10.14 -13.18 15.78
C PRO A 102 8.98 -12.22 15.55
N ALA A 103 9.23 -11.19 14.74
CA ALA A 103 8.23 -10.24 14.31
C ALA A 103 8.18 -10.21 12.77
N TYR A 104 6.99 -10.29 12.24
CA TYR A 104 6.72 -10.35 10.81
C TYR A 104 5.85 -9.18 10.36
N ILE A 105 5.66 -9.04 9.06
CA ILE A 105 4.95 -7.89 8.48
C ILE A 105 3.54 -7.71 9.05
N GLY A 106 2.79 -8.78 9.25
CA GLY A 106 1.44 -8.72 9.82
C GLY A 106 1.44 -8.20 11.26
N GLN A 107 2.39 -8.66 12.08
CA GLN A 107 2.56 -8.16 13.44
C GLN A 107 2.96 -6.67 13.44
N ARG A 108 3.92 -6.27 12.62
CA ARG A 108 4.31 -4.86 12.48
C ARG A 108 3.14 -3.98 12.05
N ALA A 109 2.35 -4.43 11.09
CA ALA A 109 1.15 -3.70 10.64
C ALA A 109 0.09 -3.57 11.75
N ARG A 110 -0.01 -4.52 12.69
CA ARG A 110 -0.97 -4.43 13.80
C ARG A 110 -0.45 -3.60 14.97
N GLU A 111 0.81 -3.79 15.33
CA GLU A 111 1.37 -3.24 16.58
C GLU A 111 2.07 -1.89 16.37
N GLU A 112 2.60 -1.66 15.16
CA GLU A 112 3.42 -0.49 14.83
C GLU A 112 3.04 0.11 13.48
N MET A 113 1.74 0.29 13.22
CA MET A 113 1.24 0.79 11.94
C MET A 113 1.91 2.09 11.48
N PRO A 114 2.22 3.09 12.32
CA PRO A 114 2.93 4.28 11.87
C PRO A 114 4.31 3.96 11.28
N THR A 115 5.07 3.06 11.91
CA THR A 115 6.38 2.62 11.40
C THR A 115 6.22 1.81 10.11
N PHE A 116 5.28 0.88 10.07
CA PHE A 116 4.95 0.11 8.87
C PHE A 116 4.59 1.02 7.70
N TRP A 117 3.70 2.00 7.94
CA TRP A 117 3.28 2.99 6.95
C TRP A 117 4.45 3.83 6.44
N HIS A 118 5.30 4.30 7.34
CA HIS A 118 6.50 5.07 6.98
C HIS A 118 7.43 4.24 6.08
N GLN A 119 7.76 3.02 6.48
CA GLN A 119 8.65 2.15 5.70
C GLN A 119 8.05 1.80 4.33
N MET A 120 6.74 1.57 4.23
CA MET A 120 6.10 1.33 2.96
C MET A 120 6.18 2.56 2.03
N ASN A 121 6.03 3.77 2.56
CA ASN A 121 6.11 4.98 1.75
C ASN A 121 7.54 5.32 1.35
N PHE A 122 8.47 5.34 2.30
CA PHE A 122 9.80 5.93 2.14
C PHE A 122 10.92 4.89 2.04
N GLY A 123 10.60 3.63 2.18
CA GLY A 123 11.56 2.54 2.12
C GLY A 123 12.37 2.37 3.40
N ASP A 124 13.37 1.50 3.31
CA ASP A 124 14.38 1.23 4.34
C ASP A 124 15.64 0.78 3.59
N GLU A 125 16.49 1.72 3.21
CA GLU A 125 17.68 1.47 2.39
C GLU A 125 18.64 0.50 3.08
N GLU A 126 18.78 0.57 4.40
CA GLU A 126 19.67 -0.31 5.18
C GLU A 126 19.24 -1.78 5.08
N ARG A 127 17.94 -2.00 4.89
CA ARG A 127 17.34 -3.34 4.74
C ARG A 127 16.97 -3.69 3.31
N GLY A 128 17.26 -2.81 2.36
CA GLY A 128 16.99 -3.03 0.93
C GLY A 128 15.52 -2.98 0.56
N MET A 129 14.71 -2.21 1.31
CA MET A 129 13.31 -1.95 0.98
C MET A 129 13.19 -0.64 0.21
N GLU A 130 12.67 -0.71 -1.01
CA GLU A 130 12.43 0.46 -1.85
C GLU A 130 11.22 1.28 -1.38
N PRO A 131 11.21 2.61 -1.61
CA PRO A 131 10.05 3.45 -1.35
C PRO A 131 8.95 3.22 -2.38
N TYR A 132 7.69 3.26 -1.95
CA TYR A 132 6.54 3.07 -2.84
C TYR A 132 5.68 4.32 -3.01
N ILE A 133 6.07 5.45 -2.41
CA ILE A 133 5.27 6.68 -2.40
C ILE A 133 4.96 7.21 -3.80
N ASP A 134 5.89 7.05 -4.74
CA ASP A 134 5.74 7.51 -6.13
C ASP A 134 5.25 6.40 -7.07
N GLU A 135 5.25 5.14 -6.63
CA GLU A 135 4.95 3.99 -7.48
C GLU A 135 3.53 3.44 -7.26
N ILE A 136 3.05 3.49 -6.01
CA ILE A 136 1.74 2.95 -5.62
C ILE A 136 0.80 4.09 -5.24
N PRO A 137 -0.36 4.22 -5.88
CA PRO A 137 -1.37 5.21 -5.50
C PRO A 137 -1.76 5.07 -4.02
N LEU A 138 -2.03 6.21 -3.37
CA LEU A 138 -2.39 6.27 -1.95
C LEU A 138 -3.51 5.28 -1.56
N GLU A 139 -4.52 5.16 -2.41
CA GLU A 139 -5.65 4.26 -2.17
C GLU A 139 -5.22 2.80 -2.10
N ASP A 140 -4.29 2.42 -2.97
CA ASP A 140 -3.75 1.07 -3.03
C ASP A 140 -2.84 0.80 -1.83
N MET A 141 -2.06 1.80 -1.38
CA MET A 141 -1.28 1.71 -0.15
C MET A 141 -2.17 1.50 1.08
N ILE A 142 -3.31 2.21 1.17
CA ILE A 142 -4.30 2.03 2.25
C ILE A 142 -4.83 0.60 2.27
N ASP A 143 -5.13 0.05 1.12
CA ASP A 143 -5.64 -1.32 0.99
C ASP A 143 -4.58 -2.36 1.35
N ILE A 144 -3.32 -2.15 0.90
CA ILE A 144 -2.18 -2.99 1.28
C ILE A 144 -1.98 -2.97 2.80
N ALA A 145 -2.00 -1.78 3.41
CA ALA A 145 -1.82 -1.64 4.86
C ALA A 145 -2.93 -2.34 5.64
N GLY A 146 -4.18 -2.17 5.22
CA GLY A 146 -5.31 -2.87 5.83
C GLY A 146 -5.21 -4.40 5.68
N TYR A 147 -4.82 -4.88 4.50
CA TYR A 147 -4.60 -6.32 4.28
C TYR A 147 -3.42 -6.85 5.12
N ALA A 148 -2.31 -6.11 5.19
CA ALA A 148 -1.15 -6.52 5.97
C ALA A 148 -1.52 -6.77 7.45
N GLN A 149 -2.46 -6.03 8.03
CA GLN A 149 -2.96 -6.28 9.38
C GLN A 149 -3.67 -7.63 9.54
N THR A 150 -4.10 -8.27 8.46
CA THR A 150 -4.74 -9.60 8.50
C THR A 150 -3.75 -10.75 8.44
N LEU A 151 -2.49 -10.48 8.06
CA LEU A 151 -1.44 -11.48 7.98
C LEU A 151 -1.01 -11.96 9.36
N PRO A 152 -0.45 -13.19 9.47
CA PRO A 152 0.02 -13.75 10.73
C PRO A 152 1.05 -12.91 11.48
#